data_96997b68c8356e415de01d946dc044a4
#
_entry.id   96997b68c8356e415de01d946dc044a4
#
_cell.length_a   1.000
_cell.length_b   1.000
_cell.length_c   1.000
_cell.angle_alpha   90.00
_cell.angle_beta   90.00
_cell.angle_gamma   90.00
#
_symmetry.space_group_name_H-M   'P 1'
#
loop_
_entity.id
_entity.type
_entity.pdbx_description
1 polymer ?
#
loop_
_entity_poly.entity_id
_entity_poly.type
_entity_poly.pdbx_seq_one_letter_code
_entity_poly.pdbx_strand_id
1 'polypeptide(L)'
;MISSNRSEMRDNIDDNILGCLSQNKTIMGEDYIFNVAYSNTTNTNTSQASLDLSACETLLRAENNISDTESLIVLTMELNRSSSRTNQVEYAIYTEDGTKLDLTICSTVKVSVSYPLTNTTGIDLDKGKEFHEMGFDVYDPTDAFFNDICSTYSIDGLDVPLKDRRNDFYQNATFCESGCTYEGINFTTSNVICNCTVKTDISTDEAETQRRLSLIVCYL
;
A
#
# COMPACT_ATOMS: atom_id res chain seq x y z
N MET A 1 4.13 -29.25 -24.75
CA MET A 1 5.50 -29.10 -24.24
C MET A 1 5.82 -27.61 -23.95
N ILE A 2 4.98 -26.92 -23.17
CA ILE A 2 5.20 -25.51 -22.76
C ILE A 2 5.09 -25.34 -21.22
N SER A 3 4.72 -26.41 -20.47
CA SER A 3 4.49 -26.30 -19.02
C SER A 3 5.73 -26.50 -18.16
N SER A 4 6.79 -27.15 -18.66
CA SER A 4 8.04 -27.38 -17.90
C SER A 4 8.92 -26.14 -17.77
N ASN A 5 8.89 -25.23 -18.76
CA ASN A 5 9.69 -24.00 -18.70
C ASN A 5 9.18 -22.96 -17.67
N ARG A 6 7.95 -23.09 -17.20
CA ARG A 6 7.36 -22.09 -16.28
C ARG A 6 7.77 -22.32 -14.82
N SER A 7 7.92 -23.57 -14.39
CA SER A 7 8.40 -23.89 -13.04
C SER A 7 9.90 -23.62 -12.91
N GLU A 8 10.70 -24.05 -13.89
CA GLU A 8 12.15 -23.75 -13.90
C GLU A 8 12.45 -22.25 -13.97
N MET A 9 11.59 -21.45 -14.61
CA MET A 9 11.75 -20.01 -14.66
C MET A 9 11.38 -19.34 -13.31
N ARG A 10 10.41 -19.88 -12.58
CA ARG A 10 10.08 -19.44 -11.22
C ARG A 10 11.20 -19.77 -10.23
N ASP A 11 11.70 -20.98 -10.26
CA ASP A 11 12.77 -21.43 -9.37
C ASP A 11 14.05 -20.63 -9.58
N ASN A 12 14.38 -20.27 -10.84
CA ASN A 12 15.52 -19.39 -11.16
C ASN A 12 15.34 -17.94 -10.71
N ILE A 13 14.10 -17.45 -10.63
CA ILE A 13 13.82 -16.09 -10.12
C ILE A 13 13.99 -16.07 -8.62
N ASP A 14 13.48 -17.06 -7.91
CA ASP A 14 13.58 -17.16 -6.46
C ASP A 14 15.04 -17.33 -6.02
N ASP A 15 15.84 -18.13 -6.72
CA ASP A 15 17.29 -18.30 -6.46
C ASP A 15 18.10 -17.01 -6.68
N ASN A 16 17.75 -16.21 -7.69
CA ASN A 16 18.42 -14.93 -7.95
C ASN A 16 17.98 -13.83 -6.96
N ILE A 17 16.74 -13.86 -6.51
CA ILE A 17 16.25 -12.97 -5.46
C ILE A 17 17.01 -13.21 -4.15
N LEU A 18 17.27 -14.46 -3.78
CA LEU A 18 18.04 -14.83 -2.59
C LEU A 18 19.42 -14.14 -2.52
N GLY A 19 20.11 -14.02 -3.63
CA GLY A 19 21.38 -13.29 -3.71
C GLY A 19 21.27 -11.79 -3.40
N CYS A 20 20.06 -11.21 -3.54
CA CYS A 20 19.78 -9.80 -3.26
C CYS A 20 19.16 -9.59 -1.85
N LEU A 21 18.64 -10.63 -1.22
CA LEU A 21 17.90 -10.56 0.03
C LEU A 21 18.76 -10.28 1.28
N SER A 22 20.07 -10.41 1.16
CA SER A 22 20.99 -10.23 2.30
C SER A 22 21.20 -8.77 2.73
N GLN A 23 20.59 -7.79 2.07
CA GLN A 23 20.76 -6.36 2.38
C GLN A 23 19.46 -5.59 2.13
N ASN A 24 19.10 -4.69 3.05
CA ASN A 24 18.09 -3.68 2.78
C ASN A 24 18.49 -2.89 1.53
N LYS A 25 17.73 -3.01 0.45
CA LYS A 25 18.08 -2.42 -0.83
C LYS A 25 16.86 -1.79 -1.49
N THR A 26 17.03 -0.58 -2.00
CA THR A 26 16.03 0.09 -2.84
C THR A 26 16.59 0.27 -4.24
N ILE A 27 15.83 -0.14 -5.24
CA ILE A 27 16.15 0.02 -6.66
C ILE A 27 15.05 0.88 -7.28
N MET A 28 15.45 1.98 -7.92
CA MET A 28 14.52 2.90 -8.59
C MET A 28 14.68 2.73 -10.10
N GLY A 29 13.56 2.41 -10.77
CA GLY A 29 13.44 2.43 -12.23
C GLY A 29 12.63 3.66 -12.68
N GLU A 30 12.35 3.72 -13.97
CA GLU A 30 11.57 4.83 -14.55
C GLU A 30 10.12 4.83 -14.07
N ASP A 31 9.48 3.65 -14.01
CA ASP A 31 8.07 3.47 -13.66
C ASP A 31 7.87 2.61 -12.41
N TYR A 32 8.92 2.27 -11.68
CA TYR A 32 8.80 1.41 -10.51
C TYR A 32 9.84 1.74 -9.44
N ILE A 33 9.49 1.43 -8.19
CA ILE A 33 10.40 1.38 -7.05
C ILE A 33 10.33 -0.03 -6.48
N PHE A 34 11.47 -0.70 -6.40
CA PHE A 34 11.61 -2.01 -5.80
C PHE A 34 12.37 -1.89 -4.48
N ASN A 35 11.81 -2.43 -3.41
CA ASN A 35 12.42 -2.36 -2.10
C ASN A 35 12.45 -3.75 -1.44
N VAL A 36 13.59 -4.06 -0.84
CA VAL A 36 13.82 -5.23 -0.01
C VAL A 36 14.12 -4.76 1.39
N ALA A 37 13.35 -5.19 2.37
CA ALA A 37 13.56 -4.81 3.76
C ALA A 37 13.19 -5.97 4.69
N TYR A 38 13.77 -5.99 5.89
CA TYR A 38 13.31 -6.88 6.94
C TYR A 38 12.01 -6.35 7.57
N SER A 39 11.11 -7.25 7.98
CA SER A 39 9.81 -6.87 8.56
C SER A 39 9.93 -6.04 9.84
N ASN A 40 11.04 -6.20 10.57
CA ASN A 40 11.35 -5.45 11.79
C ASN A 40 11.99 -4.07 11.53
N THR A 41 12.25 -3.71 10.27
CA THR A 41 12.81 -2.39 9.94
C THR A 41 11.67 -1.41 9.65
N THR A 42 11.66 -0.29 10.39
CA THR A 42 10.76 0.82 10.09
C THR A 42 11.24 1.56 8.84
N ASN A 43 10.42 1.57 7.80
CA ASN A 43 10.68 2.42 6.65
C ASN A 43 10.44 3.89 7.04
N THR A 44 11.51 4.67 7.17
CA THR A 44 11.44 6.10 7.49
C THR A 44 11.31 6.98 6.24
N ASN A 45 11.34 6.39 5.05
CA ASN A 45 11.23 7.13 3.80
C ASN A 45 9.76 7.42 3.46
N THR A 46 9.31 8.64 3.74
CA THR A 46 7.94 9.09 3.48
C THR A 46 7.58 9.23 1.99
N SER A 47 8.58 9.15 1.10
CA SER A 47 8.39 9.20 -0.36
C SER A 47 8.11 7.83 -0.98
N GLN A 48 8.06 6.78 -0.18
CA GLN A 48 7.77 5.41 -0.61
C GLN A 48 6.59 4.86 0.17
N ALA A 49 5.89 3.90 -0.42
CA ALA A 49 4.84 3.20 0.30
C ALA A 49 5.43 2.38 1.45
N SER A 50 4.71 2.33 2.55
CA SER A 50 5.02 1.49 3.70
C SER A 50 3.87 0.55 4.01
N LEU A 51 4.22 -0.67 4.45
CA LEU A 51 3.28 -1.73 4.80
C LEU A 51 3.31 -1.98 6.29
N ASP A 52 2.14 -2.01 6.93
CA ASP A 52 1.98 -2.59 8.26
C ASP A 52 1.39 -3.99 8.11
N LEU A 53 2.25 -4.97 8.30
CA LEU A 53 1.94 -6.40 8.16
C LEU A 53 1.63 -7.07 9.50
N SER A 54 1.63 -6.36 10.63
CA SER A 54 1.63 -6.91 11.99
C SER A 54 0.66 -8.06 12.20
N ALA A 55 -0.61 -7.90 11.77
CA ALA A 55 -1.62 -8.94 11.90
C ALA A 55 -1.35 -10.13 10.94
N CYS A 56 -0.94 -9.87 9.71
CA CYS A 56 -0.60 -10.89 8.72
C CYS A 56 0.67 -11.63 9.13
N GLU A 57 1.70 -10.92 9.58
CA GLU A 57 2.95 -11.51 10.05
C GLU A 57 2.73 -12.49 11.20
N THR A 58 1.87 -12.14 12.16
CA THR A 58 1.50 -13.05 13.26
C THR A 58 0.92 -14.36 12.74
N LEU A 59 0.01 -14.30 11.76
CA LEU A 59 -0.57 -15.50 11.15
C LEU A 59 0.45 -16.32 10.37
N LEU A 60 1.30 -15.66 9.58
CA LEU A 60 2.34 -16.34 8.80
C LEU A 60 3.35 -17.06 9.69
N ARG A 61 3.78 -16.44 10.80
CA ARG A 61 4.66 -17.06 11.78
C ARG A 61 4.05 -18.28 12.45
N ALA A 62 2.79 -18.15 12.87
CA ALA A 62 2.07 -19.26 13.51
C ALA A 62 1.91 -20.48 12.58
N GLU A 63 1.52 -20.25 11.32
CA GLU A 63 1.28 -21.33 10.35
C GLU A 63 2.58 -22.04 9.92
N ASN A 64 3.67 -21.27 9.78
CA ASN A 64 4.94 -21.80 9.30
C ASN A 64 5.92 -22.15 10.43
N ASN A 65 5.50 -22.10 11.70
CA ASN A 65 6.32 -22.33 12.88
C ASN A 65 7.62 -21.49 12.92
N ILE A 66 7.52 -20.21 12.50
CA ILE A 66 8.62 -19.27 12.46
C ILE A 66 8.72 -18.58 13.83
N SER A 67 9.93 -18.53 14.40
CA SER A 67 10.17 -17.88 15.68
C SER A 67 9.99 -16.36 15.58
N ASP A 68 9.52 -15.72 16.67
CA ASP A 68 9.44 -14.26 16.76
C ASP A 68 10.81 -13.56 16.67
N THR A 69 11.89 -14.31 16.88
CA THR A 69 13.27 -13.80 16.76
C THR A 69 13.83 -13.86 15.35
N GLU A 70 13.21 -14.63 14.47
CA GLU A 70 13.60 -14.69 13.05
C GLU A 70 13.03 -13.49 12.30
N SER A 71 13.82 -12.87 11.43
CA SER A 71 13.35 -11.77 10.61
C SER A 71 12.67 -12.31 9.33
N LEU A 72 11.56 -11.73 8.96
CA LEU A 72 10.97 -11.97 7.63
C LEU A 72 11.49 -10.93 6.64
N ILE A 73 11.62 -11.32 5.40
CA ILE A 73 12.05 -10.44 4.32
C ILE A 73 10.82 -10.03 3.54
N VAL A 74 10.59 -8.73 3.42
CA VAL A 74 9.48 -8.13 2.69
C VAL A 74 10.01 -7.52 1.41
N LEU A 75 9.54 -8.02 0.30
CA LEU A 75 9.73 -7.44 -1.02
C LEU A 75 8.53 -6.55 -1.32
N THR A 76 8.76 -5.30 -1.69
CA THR A 76 7.71 -4.41 -2.19
C THR A 76 8.08 -3.90 -3.57
N MET A 77 7.09 -3.81 -4.43
CA MET A 77 7.20 -3.16 -5.72
C MET A 77 6.10 -2.13 -5.85
N GLU A 78 6.50 -0.87 -5.95
CA GLU A 78 5.61 0.23 -6.27
C GLU A 78 5.62 0.47 -7.77
N LEU A 79 4.46 0.50 -8.38
CA LEU A 79 4.27 0.81 -9.80
C LEU A 79 3.64 2.18 -9.94
N ASN A 80 4.33 3.06 -10.66
CA ASN A 80 3.81 4.39 -10.97
C ASN A 80 2.66 4.27 -11.96
N ARG A 81 1.48 4.75 -11.56
CA ARG A 81 0.30 4.85 -12.44
C ARG A 81 -0.04 6.31 -12.67
N SER A 82 0.29 6.81 -13.83
CA SER A 82 0.07 8.21 -14.23
C SER A 82 -1.39 8.68 -14.12
N SER A 83 -2.36 7.76 -14.12
CA SER A 83 -3.79 8.05 -13.98
C SER A 83 -4.32 7.92 -12.55
N SER A 84 -3.51 7.46 -11.60
CA SER A 84 -3.90 7.26 -10.19
C SER A 84 -3.33 8.35 -9.29
N ARG A 85 -3.92 8.53 -8.10
CA ARG A 85 -3.41 9.44 -7.06
C ARG A 85 -2.31 8.82 -6.22
N THR A 86 -2.27 7.51 -6.19
CA THR A 86 -1.29 6.70 -5.46
C THR A 86 -0.70 5.65 -6.39
N ASN A 87 0.52 5.21 -6.10
CA ASN A 87 1.13 4.10 -6.79
C ASN A 87 0.41 2.80 -6.42
N GLN A 88 0.47 1.80 -7.29
CA GLN A 88 0.08 0.45 -6.95
C GLN A 88 1.23 -0.21 -6.19
N VAL A 89 0.92 -0.93 -5.11
CA VAL A 89 1.91 -1.67 -4.34
C VAL A 89 1.63 -3.16 -4.40
N GLU A 90 2.64 -3.91 -4.83
CA GLU A 90 2.67 -5.36 -4.77
C GLU A 90 3.74 -5.78 -3.77
N TYR A 91 3.53 -6.89 -3.05
CA TYR A 91 4.48 -7.37 -2.07
C TYR A 91 4.51 -8.89 -1.98
N ALA A 92 5.65 -9.40 -1.55
CA ALA A 92 5.86 -10.80 -1.23
C ALA A 92 6.68 -10.91 0.05
N ILE A 93 6.47 -11.95 0.82
CA ILE A 93 7.15 -12.18 2.10
C ILE A 93 7.91 -13.50 2.01
N TYR A 94 9.15 -13.48 2.50
CA TYR A 94 10.04 -14.62 2.51
C TYR A 94 10.62 -14.83 3.92
N THR A 95 10.99 -16.06 4.22
CA THR A 95 11.85 -16.39 5.34
C THR A 95 13.31 -16.03 5.04
N GLU A 96 14.18 -16.01 6.03
CA GLU A 96 15.61 -15.72 5.83
C GLU A 96 16.32 -16.73 4.92
N ASP A 97 15.83 -17.98 4.87
CA ASP A 97 16.35 -19.02 3.96
C ASP A 97 15.80 -18.89 2.53
N GLY A 98 14.93 -17.89 2.29
CA GLY A 98 14.36 -17.58 0.97
C GLY A 98 13.11 -18.34 0.61
N THR A 99 12.49 -19.03 1.54
CA THR A 99 11.20 -19.69 1.29
C THR A 99 10.10 -18.62 1.20
N LYS A 100 9.39 -18.55 0.06
CA LYS A 100 8.24 -17.66 -0.12
C LYS A 100 7.05 -18.12 0.71
N LEU A 101 6.46 -17.22 1.48
CA LEU A 101 5.31 -17.48 2.31
C LEU A 101 4.00 -17.29 1.55
N ASP A 102 3.02 -18.16 1.83
CA ASP A 102 1.69 -18.09 1.23
C ASP A 102 0.83 -17.01 1.91
N LEU A 103 0.60 -15.92 1.21
CA LEU A 103 -0.19 -14.80 1.72
C LEU A 103 -1.71 -15.07 1.77
N THR A 104 -2.20 -16.19 1.20
CA THR A 104 -3.62 -16.57 1.31
C THR A 104 -4.06 -16.74 2.75
N ILE A 105 -3.14 -17.10 3.64
CA ILE A 105 -3.33 -17.21 5.10
C ILE A 105 -3.82 -15.88 5.69
N CYS A 106 -3.38 -14.76 5.11
CA CYS A 106 -3.73 -13.41 5.55
C CYS A 106 -5.08 -12.91 5.00
N SER A 107 -5.84 -13.72 4.26
CA SER A 107 -7.11 -13.30 3.65
C SER A 107 -8.17 -12.84 4.66
N THR A 108 -8.04 -13.23 5.93
CA THR A 108 -8.96 -12.88 7.02
C THR A 108 -8.60 -11.60 7.76
N VAL A 109 -7.41 -11.04 7.50
CA VAL A 109 -6.92 -9.81 8.14
C VAL A 109 -6.71 -8.71 7.11
N LYS A 110 -6.63 -7.48 7.59
CA LYS A 110 -6.29 -6.32 6.77
C LYS A 110 -4.80 -5.99 6.91
N VAL A 111 -4.22 -5.55 5.81
CA VAL A 111 -2.87 -4.98 5.76
C VAL A 111 -3.02 -3.47 5.56
N SER A 112 -2.45 -2.69 6.46
CA SER A 112 -2.44 -1.24 6.31
C SER A 112 -1.30 -0.82 5.39
N VAL A 113 -1.64 -0.03 4.38
CA VAL A 113 -0.68 0.49 3.41
C VAL A 113 -0.72 2.01 3.45
N SER A 114 0.43 2.62 3.66
CA SER A 114 0.59 4.07 3.58
C SER A 114 1.22 4.42 2.24
N TYR A 115 0.49 5.14 1.40
CA TYR A 115 0.91 5.52 0.05
C TYR A 115 1.26 7.00 -0.02
N PRO A 116 2.41 7.41 -0.57
CA PRO A 116 2.64 8.80 -0.92
C PRO A 116 1.60 9.28 -1.95
N LEU A 117 1.05 10.47 -1.76
CA LEU A 117 0.23 11.12 -2.77
C LEU A 117 1.11 11.61 -3.91
N THR A 118 1.01 10.98 -5.07
CA THR A 118 1.79 11.33 -6.27
C THR A 118 1.09 12.35 -7.14
N ASN A 119 -0.25 12.43 -7.05
CA ASN A 119 -1.07 13.38 -7.80
C ASN A 119 -2.08 14.06 -6.86
N THR A 120 -1.83 15.32 -6.57
CA THR A 120 -2.70 16.18 -5.74
C THR A 120 -3.62 17.10 -6.57
N THR A 121 -3.72 16.89 -7.89
CA THR A 121 -4.57 17.73 -8.74
C THR A 121 -6.02 17.72 -8.26
N GLY A 122 -6.55 18.90 -7.93
CA GLY A 122 -7.91 19.06 -7.40
C GLY A 122 -8.06 18.64 -5.94
N ILE A 123 -6.97 18.43 -5.19
CA ILE A 123 -6.98 18.21 -3.75
C ILE A 123 -6.29 19.39 -3.08
N ASP A 124 -6.97 19.98 -2.11
CA ASP A 124 -6.42 21.03 -1.25
C ASP A 124 -6.04 20.40 0.10
N LEU A 125 -4.78 19.99 0.22
CA LEU A 125 -4.27 19.34 1.43
C LEU A 125 -4.23 20.29 2.63
N ASP A 126 -3.98 21.58 2.41
CA ASP A 126 -3.93 22.58 3.49
C ASP A 126 -5.34 22.74 4.09
N LYS A 127 -6.33 22.89 3.23
CA LYS A 127 -7.73 22.92 3.66
C LYS A 127 -8.18 21.62 4.30
N GLY A 128 -7.79 20.48 3.75
CA GLY A 128 -8.05 19.16 4.34
C GLY A 128 -7.48 19.04 5.74
N LYS A 129 -6.26 19.55 5.97
CA LYS A 129 -5.64 19.59 7.28
C LYS A 129 -6.40 20.48 8.27
N GLU A 130 -6.88 21.67 7.86
CA GLU A 130 -7.70 22.53 8.70
C GLU A 130 -8.97 21.81 9.17
N PHE A 131 -9.65 21.07 8.28
CA PHE A 131 -10.82 20.28 8.64
C PHE A 131 -10.47 19.13 9.57
N HIS A 132 -9.35 18.46 9.33
CA HIS A 132 -8.88 17.39 10.19
C HIS A 132 -8.61 17.88 11.62
N GLU A 133 -8.04 19.09 11.78
CA GLU A 133 -7.83 19.72 13.09
C GLU A 133 -9.15 20.09 13.78
N MET A 134 -10.24 20.28 13.04
CA MET A 134 -11.60 20.45 13.55
C MET A 134 -12.31 19.10 13.84
N GLY A 135 -11.67 17.98 13.54
CA GLY A 135 -12.21 16.63 13.75
C GLY A 135 -13.03 16.08 12.58
N PHE A 136 -12.88 16.62 11.37
CA PHE A 136 -13.57 16.15 10.16
C PHE A 136 -12.60 15.61 9.12
N ASP A 137 -12.98 14.58 8.40
CA ASP A 137 -12.30 14.13 7.20
C ASP A 137 -13.12 14.45 5.95
N VAL A 138 -12.77 15.55 5.28
CA VAL A 138 -13.46 16.02 4.06
C VAL A 138 -13.18 15.15 2.83
N TYR A 139 -12.32 14.14 2.96
CA TYR A 139 -12.03 13.16 1.92
C TYR A 139 -12.75 11.83 2.14
N ASP A 140 -13.36 11.63 3.31
CA ASP A 140 -14.21 10.48 3.61
C ASP A 140 -15.69 10.84 3.38
N PRO A 141 -16.35 10.29 2.35
CA PRO A 141 -17.77 10.55 2.10
C PRO A 141 -18.68 10.06 3.21
N THR A 142 -18.21 9.21 4.12
CA THR A 142 -18.96 8.69 5.26
C THR A 142 -18.78 9.50 6.54
N ASP A 143 -17.88 10.51 6.51
CA ASP A 143 -17.62 11.37 7.67
C ASP A 143 -18.88 12.11 8.13
N ALA A 144 -18.95 12.39 9.45
CA ALA A 144 -20.03 13.12 10.08
C ALA A 144 -20.23 14.52 9.47
N PHE A 145 -19.16 15.13 8.94
CA PHE A 145 -19.24 16.40 8.23
C PHE A 145 -20.29 16.41 7.11
N PHE A 146 -20.42 15.29 6.39
CA PHE A 146 -21.35 15.15 5.27
C PHE A 146 -22.70 14.51 5.67
N ASN A 147 -22.76 13.81 6.80
CA ASN A 147 -23.87 12.90 7.09
C ASN A 147 -24.60 13.21 8.40
N ASP A 148 -23.99 13.98 9.31
CA ASP A 148 -24.60 14.32 10.58
C ASP A 148 -25.04 15.80 10.60
N ILE A 149 -26.36 16.01 10.71
CA ILE A 149 -26.96 17.35 10.83
C ILE A 149 -26.59 18.04 12.16
N CYS A 150 -26.22 17.27 13.19
CA CYS A 150 -25.77 17.81 14.47
C CYS A 150 -24.32 18.26 14.46
N SER A 151 -23.54 17.84 13.47
CA SER A 151 -22.18 18.35 13.22
C SER A 151 -22.29 19.75 12.63
N THR A 152 -22.00 20.78 13.43
CA THR A 152 -22.09 22.18 12.99
C THR A 152 -20.84 22.59 12.23
N TYR A 153 -21.04 23.24 11.10
CA TYR A 153 -19.99 23.92 10.35
C TYR A 153 -20.50 25.25 9.86
N SER A 154 -19.82 26.33 10.18
CA SER A 154 -20.25 27.69 9.84
C SER A 154 -19.15 28.46 9.11
N ILE A 155 -19.57 29.27 8.13
CA ILE A 155 -18.74 30.25 7.44
C ILE A 155 -19.29 31.64 7.77
N ASP A 156 -18.44 32.53 8.24
CA ASP A 156 -18.81 33.89 8.63
C ASP A 156 -20.00 33.94 9.65
N GLY A 157 -20.07 32.94 10.53
CA GLY A 157 -21.12 32.83 11.54
C GLY A 157 -22.47 32.30 11.02
N LEU A 158 -22.54 31.88 9.77
CA LEU A 158 -23.70 31.23 9.16
C LEU A 158 -23.48 29.73 9.04
N ASP A 159 -24.42 28.94 9.54
CA ASP A 159 -24.37 27.48 9.43
C ASP A 159 -24.48 27.04 7.96
N VAL A 160 -23.59 26.12 7.55
CA VAL A 160 -23.55 25.58 6.20
C VAL A 160 -24.34 24.27 6.14
N PRO A 161 -25.46 24.22 5.39
CA PRO A 161 -26.30 23.04 5.25
C PRO A 161 -25.52 21.84 4.65
N LEU A 162 -25.87 20.60 5.03
CA LEU A 162 -25.24 19.38 4.54
C LEU A 162 -25.15 19.30 3.00
N LYS A 163 -26.20 19.80 2.31
CA LYS A 163 -26.21 19.84 0.84
C LYS A 163 -25.07 20.67 0.28
N ASP A 164 -24.84 21.83 0.87
CA ASP A 164 -23.80 22.77 0.41
C ASP A 164 -22.43 22.24 0.78
N ARG A 165 -22.25 21.62 1.96
CA ARG A 165 -21.01 20.92 2.32
C ARG A 165 -20.64 19.86 1.29
N ARG A 166 -21.60 19.04 0.84
CA ARG A 166 -21.37 18.04 -0.21
C ARG A 166 -21.01 18.64 -1.55
N ASN A 167 -21.64 19.75 -1.93
CA ASN A 167 -21.33 20.42 -3.19
C ASN A 167 -19.95 21.07 -3.17
N ASP A 168 -19.58 21.67 -2.07
CA ASP A 168 -18.37 22.49 -1.97
C ASP A 168 -17.11 21.66 -1.65
N PHE A 169 -17.26 20.54 -0.93
CA PHE A 169 -16.13 19.76 -0.40
C PHE A 169 -16.07 18.33 -0.92
N TYR A 170 -17.21 17.75 -1.35
CA TYR A 170 -17.20 16.38 -1.85
C TYR A 170 -16.54 16.33 -3.22
N GLN A 171 -15.27 16.00 -3.20
CA GLN A 171 -14.55 15.64 -4.41
C GLN A 171 -14.55 14.12 -4.49
N ASN A 172 -15.11 13.56 -5.54
CA ASN A 172 -15.15 12.11 -5.77
C ASN A 172 -13.72 11.56 -6.02
N ALA A 173 -12.88 11.67 -4.99
CA ALA A 173 -11.48 11.28 -5.02
C ALA A 173 -11.34 9.83 -4.54
N THR A 174 -10.93 8.96 -5.43
CA THR A 174 -10.55 7.60 -5.06
C THR A 174 -9.06 7.59 -4.73
N PHE A 175 -8.73 7.36 -3.47
CA PHE A 175 -7.35 7.32 -2.99
C PHE A 175 -6.79 5.91 -2.92
N CYS A 176 -7.61 4.94 -2.57
CA CYS A 176 -7.19 3.56 -2.36
C CYS A 176 -7.54 2.69 -3.56
N GLU A 177 -6.75 1.64 -3.76
CA GLU A 177 -7.00 0.63 -4.78
C GLU A 177 -8.29 -0.16 -4.51
N SER A 178 -8.77 -0.85 -5.53
CA SER A 178 -9.86 -1.81 -5.39
C SER A 178 -9.50 -2.91 -4.38
N GLY A 179 -10.39 -3.14 -3.42
CA GLY A 179 -10.17 -4.08 -2.31
C GLY A 179 -9.53 -3.44 -1.07
N CYS A 180 -9.24 -2.14 -1.12
CA CYS A 180 -8.78 -1.36 0.03
C CYS A 180 -9.86 -0.39 0.50
N THR A 181 -9.89 -0.13 1.80
CA THR A 181 -10.73 0.87 2.45
C THR A 181 -9.87 2.07 2.83
N TYR A 182 -10.32 3.26 2.49
CA TYR A 182 -9.68 4.51 2.92
C TYR A 182 -9.81 4.68 4.44
N GLU A 183 -8.71 5.07 5.11
CA GLU A 183 -8.64 5.29 6.55
C GLU A 183 -8.26 6.74 6.92
N GLY A 184 -7.73 7.49 5.96
CA GLY A 184 -7.37 8.89 6.18
C GLY A 184 -6.10 9.32 5.47
N ILE A 185 -5.75 10.59 5.66
CA ILE A 185 -4.51 11.19 5.18
C ILE A 185 -3.64 11.62 6.37
N ASN A 186 -2.40 11.19 6.35
CA ASN A 186 -1.37 11.76 7.23
C ASN A 186 -0.88 13.06 6.62
N PHE A 187 -1.37 14.20 7.10
CA PHE A 187 -1.01 15.51 6.58
C PHE A 187 0.43 15.94 6.87
N THR A 188 1.13 15.28 7.80
CA THR A 188 2.54 15.55 8.06
C THR A 188 3.44 14.97 6.97
N THR A 189 3.09 13.80 6.46
CA THR A 189 3.86 13.09 5.42
C THR A 189 3.23 13.19 4.04
N SER A 190 2.01 13.73 3.94
CA SER A 190 1.16 13.71 2.73
C SER A 190 0.90 12.30 2.20
N ASN A 191 0.77 11.33 3.10
CA ASN A 191 0.49 9.95 2.75
C ASN A 191 -0.98 9.60 3.02
N VAL A 192 -1.57 8.84 2.11
CA VAL A 192 -2.88 8.20 2.28
C VAL A 192 -2.70 6.88 3.00
N ILE A 193 -3.57 6.59 3.95
CA ILE A 193 -3.62 5.31 4.66
C ILE A 193 -4.81 4.52 4.16
N CYS A 194 -4.54 3.30 3.70
CA CYS A 194 -5.54 2.38 3.17
C CYS A 194 -5.43 1.03 3.88
N ASN A 195 -6.57 0.47 4.30
CA ASN A 195 -6.65 -0.89 4.81
C ASN A 195 -7.07 -1.85 3.70
N CYS A 196 -6.16 -2.71 3.30
CA CYS A 196 -6.29 -3.58 2.15
C CYS A 196 -6.54 -5.03 2.55
N THR A 197 -7.42 -5.73 1.82
CA THR A 197 -7.47 -7.19 1.87
C THR A 197 -6.35 -7.75 1.00
N VAL A 198 -5.69 -8.80 1.49
CA VAL A 198 -4.71 -9.52 0.69
C VAL A 198 -5.40 -10.13 -0.53
N LYS A 199 -4.92 -9.79 -1.72
CA LYS A 199 -5.43 -10.38 -2.97
C LYS A 199 -4.85 -11.78 -3.12
N THR A 200 -5.72 -12.77 -3.17
CA THR A 200 -5.34 -14.17 -3.35
C THR A 200 -5.35 -14.60 -4.80
N ASP A 201 -6.05 -13.84 -5.65
CA ASP A 201 -6.14 -14.12 -7.08
C ASP A 201 -5.03 -13.38 -7.83
N ILE A 202 -4.16 -14.17 -8.44
CA ILE A 202 -3.12 -13.70 -9.35
C ILE A 202 -3.81 -13.20 -10.62
N SER A 203 -3.99 -11.89 -10.78
CA SER A 203 -4.48 -11.33 -12.03
C SER A 203 -3.46 -11.55 -13.15
N THR A 204 -3.95 -11.58 -14.41
CA THR A 204 -3.11 -11.80 -15.59
C THR A 204 -2.00 -10.76 -15.78
N ASP A 205 -2.06 -9.64 -15.06
CA ASP A 205 -1.01 -8.60 -15.03
C ASP A 205 0.24 -9.03 -14.24
N GLU A 206 0.15 -10.07 -13.38
CA GLU A 206 1.32 -10.58 -12.66
C GLU A 206 2.39 -11.18 -13.57
N ALA A 207 2.01 -11.72 -14.72
CA ALA A 207 3.00 -12.23 -15.68
C ALA A 207 3.91 -11.10 -16.20
N GLU A 208 3.38 -9.89 -16.32
CA GLU A 208 4.15 -8.70 -16.70
C GLU A 208 5.01 -8.20 -15.53
N THR A 209 4.45 -8.20 -14.32
CA THR A 209 5.15 -7.81 -13.08
C THR A 209 6.26 -8.79 -12.75
N GLN A 210 6.04 -10.11 -12.87
CA GLN A 210 7.08 -11.12 -12.70
C GLN A 210 8.18 -11.03 -13.77
N ARG A 211 7.84 -10.68 -15.01
CA ARG A 211 8.85 -10.40 -16.03
C ARG A 211 9.72 -9.20 -15.68
N ARG A 212 9.14 -8.15 -15.10
CA ARG A 212 9.86 -6.95 -14.65
C ARG A 212 10.77 -7.27 -13.46
N LEU A 213 10.27 -8.03 -12.48
CA LEU A 213 11.08 -8.50 -11.34
C LEU A 213 12.29 -9.32 -11.80
N SER A 214 12.11 -10.26 -12.74
CA SER A 214 13.21 -11.08 -13.25
C SER A 214 14.29 -10.30 -14.00
N LEU A 215 13.93 -9.20 -14.65
CA LEU A 215 14.87 -8.33 -15.35
C LEU A 215 15.68 -7.44 -14.40
N ILE A 216 15.10 -7.06 -13.24
CA ILE A 216 15.75 -6.17 -12.26
C ILE A 216 16.84 -6.93 -11.48
N VAL A 217 16.59 -8.18 -11.15
CA VAL A 217 17.48 -8.97 -10.28
C VAL A 217 18.76 -9.45 -10.98
N CYS A 218 18.75 -9.54 -12.31
CA CYS A 218 19.88 -10.12 -13.06
C CYS A 218 20.93 -9.12 -13.59
N TYR A 219 20.73 -7.80 -13.39
CA TYR A 219 21.60 -6.79 -14.02
C TYR A 219 22.36 -5.87 -13.05
N LEU A 220 22.44 -6.23 -11.76
CA LEU A 220 23.26 -5.54 -10.75
C LEU A 220 24.18 -6.51 -10.02
#